data_7591b17c4f571f3372b54dfa5e1c58fc
#
_entry.id   7591b17c4f571f3372b54dfa5e1c58fc
#
_cell.length_a   1.000
_cell.length_b   1.000
_cell.length_c   1.000
_cell.angle_alpha   90.00
_cell.angle_beta   90.00
_cell.angle_gamma   90.00
#
_symmetry.space_group_name_H-M   'P 1'
#
loop_
_entity.id
_entity.type
_entity.pdbx_description
1 polymer ?
#
loop_
_entity_poly.entity_id
_entity_poly.type
_entity_poly.pdbx_seq_one_letter_code
_entity_poly.pdbx_strand_id
1 'polypeptide(L)'
;MSPTRAWSLDAGVHTEWYWPVGAAGAAVALAIGVTAQRGGLLSPDAVALWAVVAALPWIIDAVLFVMKRTGVPVWLFILVVVVSMVGLEVNPVELDWAPFFLVLLTAEMAGRLSFGGGVAVLLVSIATMLGLEIAGRFDGAVIWVLGIGLGWAGGVGMQAQFRLLAKMREEQAGLAERAA
;
A
#
# COMPACT_ATOMS: atom_id res chain seq x y z
N MET A 1 15.24 -13.95 -22.87
CA MET A 1 14.63 -12.93 -22.01
C MET A 1 14.69 -13.41 -20.56
N SER A 2 15.52 -12.81 -19.73
CA SER A 2 15.72 -13.25 -18.33
C SER A 2 14.48 -12.88 -17.50
N PRO A 3 13.86 -13.84 -16.78
CA PRO A 3 12.67 -13.58 -15.93
C PRO A 3 12.92 -12.62 -14.77
N THR A 4 14.16 -12.29 -14.48
CA THR A 4 14.56 -11.38 -13.41
C THR A 4 14.30 -9.90 -13.68
N ARG A 5 13.99 -9.47 -14.91
CA ARG A 5 13.68 -8.06 -15.24
C ARG A 5 12.25 -7.64 -14.92
N ALA A 6 11.34 -8.57 -14.69
CA ALA A 6 9.95 -8.25 -14.37
C ALA A 6 9.76 -7.60 -12.98
N TRP A 7 10.77 -7.69 -12.12
CA TRP A 7 10.74 -7.20 -10.73
C TRP A 7 11.73 -6.08 -10.45
N SER A 8 12.50 -5.64 -11.47
CA SER A 8 13.39 -4.49 -11.30
C SER A 8 12.57 -3.21 -11.41
N LEU A 9 12.43 -2.53 -10.31
CA LEU A 9 11.94 -1.16 -10.22
C LEU A 9 12.83 -0.26 -11.09
N ASP A 10 12.24 0.45 -12.02
CA ASP A 10 12.87 1.61 -12.65
C ASP A 10 13.04 2.68 -11.56
N ALA A 11 14.19 2.63 -10.90
CA ALA A 11 14.47 3.36 -9.67
C ALA A 11 14.50 4.90 -9.82
N GLY A 12 14.38 5.40 -11.05
CA GLY A 12 14.59 6.83 -11.33
C GLY A 12 13.37 7.74 -11.20
N VAL A 13 12.14 7.22 -11.30
CA VAL A 13 10.93 8.05 -11.41
C VAL A 13 10.06 8.03 -10.14
N HIS A 14 10.32 7.11 -9.23
CA HIS A 14 9.40 6.79 -8.15
C HIS A 14 9.68 7.46 -6.81
N THR A 15 10.76 8.22 -6.67
CA THR A 15 11.30 8.61 -5.37
C THR A 15 10.57 9.74 -4.64
N GLU A 16 9.80 10.56 -5.33
CA GLU A 16 9.22 11.76 -4.69
C GLU A 16 7.86 11.53 -4.00
N TRP A 17 7.20 10.39 -4.26
CA TRP A 17 5.80 10.14 -3.85
C TRP A 17 5.58 9.06 -2.80
N TYR A 18 6.61 8.29 -2.46
CA TYR A 18 6.51 7.25 -1.42
C TYR A 18 6.20 7.83 -0.05
N TRP A 19 6.74 8.97 0.21
CA TRP A 19 6.64 9.61 1.50
C TRP A 19 5.21 10.07 1.84
N PRO A 20 4.39 10.67 0.96
CA PRO A 20 3.00 10.99 1.31
C PRO A 20 2.12 9.76 1.55
N VAL A 21 2.29 8.70 0.75
CA VAL A 21 1.52 7.46 0.92
C VAL A 21 1.96 6.72 2.19
N GLY A 22 3.26 6.66 2.45
CA GLY A 22 3.79 6.10 3.70
C GLY A 22 3.34 6.88 4.94
N ALA A 23 3.35 8.21 4.87
CA ALA A 23 2.84 9.07 5.93
C ALA A 23 1.33 8.89 6.14
N ALA A 24 0.55 8.73 5.07
CA ALA A 24 -0.88 8.44 5.15
C ALA A 24 -1.13 7.06 5.80
N GLY A 25 -0.38 6.03 5.42
CA GLY A 25 -0.46 4.70 6.03
C GLY A 25 -0.14 4.73 7.52
N ALA A 26 0.93 5.43 7.92
CA ALA A 26 1.30 5.62 9.32
C ALA A 26 0.24 6.41 10.10
N ALA A 27 -0.34 7.47 9.51
CA ALA A 27 -1.41 8.25 10.12
C ALA A 27 -2.67 7.43 10.36
N VAL A 28 -3.05 6.58 9.39
CA VAL A 28 -4.19 5.65 9.53
C VAL A 28 -3.93 4.64 10.63
N ALA A 29 -2.73 4.06 10.70
CA ALA A 29 -2.37 3.12 11.77
C ALA A 29 -2.43 3.77 13.16
N LEU A 30 -1.93 5.01 13.29
CA LEU A 30 -2.03 5.79 14.51
C LEU A 30 -3.50 6.09 14.88
N ALA A 31 -4.33 6.46 13.90
CA ALA A 31 -5.75 6.73 14.11
C ALA A 31 -6.49 5.48 14.60
N ILE A 32 -6.19 4.30 14.03
CA ILE A 32 -6.73 3.02 14.46
C ILE A 32 -6.29 2.71 15.89
N GLY A 33 -5.00 2.86 16.21
CA GLY A 33 -4.47 2.64 17.55
C GLY A 33 -5.11 3.56 18.60
N VAL A 34 -5.30 4.85 18.28
CA VAL A 34 -5.93 5.83 19.19
C VAL A 34 -7.43 5.54 19.39
N THR A 35 -8.16 5.17 18.32
CA THR A 35 -9.58 4.80 18.43
C THR A 35 -9.76 3.52 19.23
N ALA A 36 -8.90 2.53 19.05
CA ALA A 36 -8.90 1.30 19.81
C ALA A 36 -8.70 1.55 21.31
N GLN A 37 -7.76 2.43 21.70
CA GLN A 37 -7.54 2.79 23.10
C GLN A 37 -8.74 3.51 23.72
N ARG A 38 -9.44 4.37 22.98
CA ARG A 38 -10.60 5.12 23.47
C ARG A 38 -11.85 4.25 23.63
N GLY A 39 -11.96 3.16 22.88
CA GLY A 39 -13.11 2.26 22.90
C GLY A 39 -13.17 1.31 24.12
N GLY A 40 -12.20 1.34 25.04
CA GLY A 40 -12.19 0.50 26.25
C GLY A 40 -12.06 -1.00 25.94
N LEU A 41 -11.30 -1.35 24.93
CA LEU A 41 -11.19 -2.69 24.37
C LEU A 41 -10.50 -3.68 25.30
N LEU A 42 -10.94 -4.94 25.27
CA LEU A 42 -10.44 -6.03 26.13
C LEU A 42 -8.94 -6.34 25.98
N SER A 43 -8.31 -5.91 24.87
CA SER A 43 -6.85 -5.99 24.67
C SER A 43 -6.35 -4.86 23.74
N PRO A 44 -6.35 -3.60 24.22
CA PRO A 44 -5.89 -2.45 23.42
C PRO A 44 -4.45 -2.63 22.91
N ASP A 45 -3.62 -3.33 23.68
CA ASP A 45 -2.22 -3.58 23.34
C ASP A 45 -2.06 -4.47 22.09
N ALA A 46 -2.91 -5.48 21.92
CA ALA A 46 -2.86 -6.36 20.75
C ALA A 46 -3.28 -5.63 19.47
N VAL A 47 -4.33 -4.82 19.54
CA VAL A 47 -4.79 -4.01 18.39
C VAL A 47 -3.75 -2.97 18.03
N ALA A 48 -3.18 -2.26 19.01
CA ALA A 48 -2.12 -1.29 18.78
C ALA A 48 -0.88 -1.95 18.15
N LEU A 49 -0.50 -3.15 18.64
CA LEU A 49 0.61 -3.91 18.09
C LEU A 49 0.37 -4.25 16.61
N TRP A 50 -0.79 -4.82 16.25
CA TRP A 50 -1.10 -5.17 14.86
C TRP A 50 -1.18 -3.96 13.95
N ALA A 51 -1.73 -2.83 14.43
CA ALA A 51 -1.76 -1.58 13.67
C ALA A 51 -0.34 -1.05 13.40
N VAL A 52 0.55 -1.10 14.40
CA VAL A 52 1.96 -0.73 14.22
C VAL A 52 2.66 -1.66 13.25
N VAL A 53 2.46 -2.98 13.38
CA VAL A 53 3.06 -3.97 12.48
C VAL A 53 2.58 -3.75 11.04
N ALA A 54 1.30 -3.44 10.84
CA ALA A 54 0.75 -3.10 9.53
C ALA A 54 1.44 -1.88 8.91
N ALA A 55 1.74 -0.86 9.70
CA ALA A 55 2.39 0.37 9.24
C ALA A 55 3.91 0.24 9.01
N LEU A 56 4.55 -0.75 9.62
CA LEU A 56 6.01 -0.93 9.56
C LEU A 56 6.58 -0.93 8.15
N PRO A 57 6.00 -1.62 7.14
CA PRO A 57 6.56 -1.61 5.79
C PRO A 57 6.68 -0.20 5.20
N TRP A 58 5.68 0.66 5.42
CA TRP A 58 5.71 2.06 4.96
C TRP A 58 6.75 2.88 5.71
N ILE A 59 6.84 2.70 7.03
CA ILE A 59 7.81 3.42 7.87
C ILE A 59 9.24 3.03 7.47
N ILE A 60 9.52 1.73 7.33
CA ILE A 60 10.83 1.23 6.94
C ILE A 60 11.18 1.70 5.53
N ASP A 61 10.23 1.65 4.60
CA ASP A 61 10.44 2.09 3.23
C ASP A 61 10.80 3.58 3.17
N ALA A 62 10.08 4.42 3.94
CA ALA A 62 10.37 5.84 4.05
C ALA A 62 11.78 6.10 4.64
N VAL A 63 12.19 5.35 5.67
CA VAL A 63 13.53 5.47 6.27
C VAL A 63 14.61 5.03 5.28
N LEU A 64 14.41 3.89 4.60
CA LEU A 64 15.35 3.39 3.58
C LEU A 64 15.48 4.38 2.42
N PHE A 65 14.38 5.01 2.03
CA PHE A 65 14.37 6.06 1.03
C PHE A 65 15.25 7.25 1.45
N VAL A 66 15.07 7.77 2.67
CA VAL A 66 15.93 8.86 3.19
C VAL A 66 17.40 8.44 3.25
N MET A 67 17.67 7.18 3.56
CA MET A 67 19.03 6.60 3.58
C MET A 67 19.57 6.28 2.17
N LYS A 68 18.84 6.56 1.11
CA LYS A 68 19.18 6.22 -0.29
C LYS A 68 19.51 4.73 -0.48
N ARG A 69 18.80 3.87 0.23
CA ARG A 69 18.91 2.41 0.14
C ARG A 69 17.73 1.83 -0.63
N THR A 70 17.86 0.59 -1.09
CA THR A 70 16.77 -0.16 -1.71
C THR A 70 15.64 -0.34 -0.71
N GLY A 71 14.39 -0.12 -1.16
CA GLY A 71 13.20 -0.24 -0.32
C GLY A 71 12.90 -1.68 0.15
N VAL A 72 11.84 -1.81 0.92
CA VAL A 72 11.36 -3.11 1.43
C VAL A 72 11.03 -4.03 0.25
N PRO A 73 11.43 -5.33 0.27
CA PRO A 73 11.03 -6.28 -0.75
C PRO A 73 9.51 -6.35 -0.87
N VAL A 74 9.00 -6.28 -2.10
CA VAL A 74 7.55 -6.21 -2.38
C VAL A 74 6.78 -7.36 -1.74
N TRP A 75 7.30 -8.60 -1.83
CA TRP A 75 6.65 -9.77 -1.25
C TRP A 75 6.53 -9.68 0.28
N LEU A 76 7.57 -9.14 0.94
CA LEU A 76 7.57 -8.95 2.39
C LEU A 76 6.57 -7.85 2.79
N PHE A 77 6.51 -6.78 2.01
CA PHE A 77 5.55 -5.69 2.20
C PHE A 77 4.11 -6.22 2.17
N ILE A 78 3.77 -6.96 1.10
CA ILE A 78 2.43 -7.56 0.94
C ILE A 78 2.12 -8.52 2.09
N LEU A 79 3.06 -9.42 2.40
CA LEU A 79 2.88 -10.42 3.46
C LEU A 79 2.59 -9.75 4.81
N VAL A 80 3.39 -8.77 5.21
CA VAL A 80 3.22 -8.09 6.51
C VAL A 80 1.87 -7.38 6.57
N VAL A 81 1.47 -6.66 5.53
CA VAL A 81 0.19 -5.95 5.53
C VAL A 81 -1.00 -6.90 5.58
N VAL A 82 -0.99 -7.97 4.76
CA VAL A 82 -2.09 -8.95 4.73
C VAL A 82 -2.19 -9.70 6.07
N VAL A 83 -1.07 -10.17 6.61
CA VAL A 83 -1.06 -10.88 7.91
C VAL A 83 -1.52 -9.95 9.04
N SER A 84 -1.08 -8.69 9.03
CA SER A 84 -1.51 -7.72 10.03
C SER A 84 -2.99 -7.40 9.93
N MET A 85 -3.53 -7.30 8.70
CA MET A 85 -4.95 -7.11 8.47
C MET A 85 -5.77 -8.27 9.05
N VAL A 86 -5.37 -9.52 8.76
CA VAL A 86 -6.01 -10.71 9.33
C VAL A 86 -5.89 -10.71 10.86
N GLY A 87 -4.72 -10.34 11.41
CA GLY A 87 -4.51 -10.23 12.85
C GLY A 87 -5.40 -9.19 13.51
N LEU A 88 -5.68 -8.07 12.85
CA LEU A 88 -6.62 -7.05 13.32
C LEU A 88 -8.06 -7.58 13.35
N GLU A 89 -8.51 -8.25 12.30
CA GLU A 89 -9.88 -8.74 12.17
C GLU A 89 -10.18 -9.99 13.03
N VAL A 90 -9.17 -10.77 13.38
CA VAL A 90 -9.34 -11.93 14.29
C VAL A 90 -9.55 -11.47 15.75
N ASN A 91 -9.19 -10.23 16.10
CA ASN A 91 -9.51 -9.65 17.41
C ASN A 91 -11.04 -9.50 17.56
N PRO A 92 -11.57 -9.67 18.81
CA PRO A 92 -13.01 -9.58 19.07
C PRO A 92 -13.57 -8.15 18.93
N VAL A 93 -12.81 -7.24 18.40
CA VAL A 93 -13.15 -5.83 18.24
C VAL A 93 -13.39 -5.56 16.78
N GLU A 94 -14.58 -5.11 16.46
CA GLU A 94 -14.94 -4.63 15.12
C GLU A 94 -14.14 -3.35 14.84
N LEU A 95 -13.14 -3.48 13.98
CA LEU A 95 -12.31 -2.37 13.52
C LEU A 95 -12.70 -2.00 12.08
N ASP A 96 -13.75 -1.24 11.92
CA ASP A 96 -14.30 -0.81 10.62
C ASP A 96 -13.25 -0.19 9.66
N TRP A 97 -12.12 0.25 10.19
CA TRP A 97 -11.08 0.94 9.42
C TRP A 97 -9.88 0.04 9.02
N ALA A 98 -9.78 -1.16 9.58
CA ALA A 98 -8.65 -2.04 9.27
C ALA A 98 -8.52 -2.37 7.78
N PRO A 99 -9.61 -2.59 7.01
CA PRO A 99 -9.53 -2.85 5.57
C PRO A 99 -8.88 -1.72 4.75
N PHE A 100 -8.79 -0.50 5.31
CA PHE A 100 -8.14 0.61 4.63
C PHE A 100 -6.66 0.33 4.33
N PHE A 101 -6.00 -0.52 5.12
CA PHE A 101 -4.64 -0.97 4.81
C PHE A 101 -4.55 -1.73 3.49
N LEU A 102 -5.58 -2.50 3.11
CA LEU A 102 -5.62 -3.18 1.82
C LEU A 102 -5.86 -2.20 0.66
N VAL A 103 -6.65 -1.14 0.89
CA VAL A 103 -6.83 -0.06 -0.10
C VAL A 103 -5.49 0.65 -0.35
N LEU A 104 -4.75 1.00 0.71
CA LEU A 104 -3.44 1.63 0.59
C LEU A 104 -2.42 0.70 -0.08
N LEU A 105 -2.41 -0.58 0.32
CA LEU A 105 -1.52 -1.59 -0.27
C LEU A 105 -1.74 -1.70 -1.78
N THR A 106 -2.99 -1.81 -2.21
CA THR A 106 -3.31 -1.96 -3.64
C THR A 106 -2.98 -0.71 -4.43
N ALA A 107 -3.26 0.49 -3.89
CA ALA A 107 -2.91 1.76 -4.51
C ALA A 107 -1.39 1.88 -4.71
N GLU A 108 -0.62 1.56 -3.69
CA GLU A 108 0.83 1.66 -3.74
C GLU A 108 1.45 0.61 -4.66
N MET A 109 1.01 -0.65 -4.57
CA MET A 109 1.55 -1.72 -5.39
C MET A 109 1.14 -1.57 -6.88
N ALA A 110 -0.02 -0.99 -7.17
CA ALA A 110 -0.40 -0.64 -8.53
C ALA A 110 0.52 0.43 -9.13
N GLY A 111 1.03 1.34 -8.30
CA GLY A 111 2.03 2.34 -8.72
C GLY A 111 3.45 1.78 -8.87
N ARG A 112 3.81 0.74 -8.11
CA ARG A 112 5.17 0.17 -8.06
C ARG A 112 5.41 -0.99 -9.02
N LEU A 113 4.41 -1.82 -9.22
CA LEU A 113 4.54 -3.06 -9.97
C LEU A 113 4.16 -2.90 -11.44
N SER A 114 4.49 -3.91 -12.24
CA SER A 114 3.89 -4.07 -13.56
C SER A 114 2.37 -4.23 -13.42
N PHE A 115 1.62 -3.97 -14.47
CA PHE A 115 0.16 -4.12 -14.46
C PHE A 115 -0.29 -5.48 -13.91
N GLY A 116 0.33 -6.58 -14.38
CA GLY A 116 0.02 -7.93 -13.90
C GLY A 116 0.33 -8.13 -12.42
N GLY A 117 1.43 -7.55 -11.92
CA GLY A 117 1.77 -7.58 -10.49
C GLY A 117 0.76 -6.79 -9.65
N GLY A 118 0.35 -5.62 -10.09
CA GLY A 118 -0.70 -4.83 -9.45
C GLY A 118 -2.05 -5.55 -9.40
N VAL A 119 -2.43 -6.23 -10.49
CA VAL A 119 -3.63 -7.08 -10.53
C VAL A 119 -3.53 -8.25 -9.56
N ALA A 120 -2.38 -8.90 -9.44
CA ALA A 120 -2.19 -9.99 -8.48
C ALA A 120 -2.39 -9.51 -7.02
N VAL A 121 -1.87 -8.33 -6.66
CA VAL A 121 -2.08 -7.75 -5.33
C VAL A 121 -3.56 -7.37 -5.12
N LEU A 122 -4.21 -6.83 -6.13
CA LEU A 122 -5.66 -6.55 -6.11
C LEU A 122 -6.45 -7.82 -5.78
N LEU A 123 -6.17 -8.92 -6.48
CA LEU A 123 -6.86 -10.20 -6.28
C LEU A 123 -6.60 -10.78 -4.89
N VAL A 124 -5.36 -10.70 -4.38
CA VAL A 124 -5.03 -11.14 -3.00
C VAL A 124 -5.80 -10.31 -1.97
N SER A 125 -5.88 -8.99 -2.14
CA SER A 125 -6.60 -8.11 -1.21
C SER A 125 -8.10 -8.39 -1.22
N ILE A 126 -8.70 -8.58 -2.39
CA ILE A 126 -10.11 -8.96 -2.51
C ILE A 126 -10.36 -10.33 -1.87
N ALA A 127 -9.51 -11.31 -2.16
CA ALA A 127 -9.64 -12.65 -1.58
C ALA A 127 -9.53 -12.63 -0.04
N THR A 128 -8.66 -11.78 0.50
CA THR A 128 -8.53 -11.59 1.95
C THR A 128 -9.84 -11.06 2.54
N MET A 129 -10.44 -10.02 1.95
CA MET A 129 -11.71 -9.45 2.42
C MET A 129 -12.86 -10.45 2.35
N LEU A 130 -13.02 -11.12 1.21
CA LEU A 130 -14.07 -12.14 1.05
C LEU A 130 -13.85 -13.33 1.98
N GLY A 131 -12.61 -13.74 2.20
CA GLY A 131 -12.27 -14.80 3.14
C GLY A 131 -12.64 -14.47 4.57
N LEU A 132 -12.43 -13.22 5.02
CA LEU A 132 -12.82 -12.74 6.35
C LEU A 132 -14.35 -12.69 6.51
N GLU A 133 -15.08 -12.25 5.47
CA GLU A 133 -16.55 -12.24 5.45
C GLU A 133 -17.12 -13.65 5.53
N ILE A 134 -16.60 -14.59 4.71
CA ILE A 134 -17.03 -16.00 4.74
C ILE A 134 -16.72 -16.65 6.10
N ALA A 135 -15.62 -16.26 6.74
CA ALA A 135 -15.26 -16.72 8.09
C ALA A 135 -16.12 -16.08 9.20
N GLY A 136 -17.04 -15.18 8.86
CA GLY A 136 -17.90 -14.46 9.83
C GLY A 136 -17.12 -13.53 10.74
N ARG A 137 -15.99 -13.01 10.25
CA ARG A 137 -15.12 -12.09 10.99
C ARG A 137 -15.30 -10.65 10.56
N PHE A 138 -15.99 -10.41 9.45
CA PHE A 138 -16.19 -9.09 8.91
C PHE A 138 -17.50 -9.04 8.14
N ASP A 139 -18.28 -7.96 8.32
CA ASP A 139 -19.51 -7.70 7.59
C ASP A 139 -19.31 -6.51 6.63
N GLY A 140 -19.86 -6.61 5.43
CA GLY A 140 -19.84 -5.51 4.46
C GLY A 140 -18.58 -5.44 3.59
N ALA A 141 -17.95 -6.59 3.29
CA ALA A 141 -16.79 -6.66 2.41
C ALA A 141 -17.00 -6.01 1.04
N VAL A 142 -18.24 -5.95 0.54
CA VAL A 142 -18.56 -5.34 -0.77
C VAL A 142 -18.10 -3.88 -0.86
N ILE A 143 -18.30 -3.09 0.19
CA ILE A 143 -17.88 -1.68 0.21
C ILE A 143 -16.35 -1.58 0.13
N TRP A 144 -15.66 -2.44 0.85
CA TRP A 144 -14.22 -2.46 0.88
C TRP A 144 -13.59 -3.03 -0.40
N VAL A 145 -14.21 -4.00 -1.03
CA VAL A 145 -13.84 -4.50 -2.37
C VAL A 145 -13.89 -3.35 -3.39
N LEU A 146 -14.94 -2.53 -3.35
CA LEU A 146 -15.01 -1.32 -4.18
C LEU A 146 -13.89 -0.32 -3.83
N GLY A 147 -13.63 -0.08 -2.54
CA GLY A 147 -12.54 0.77 -2.08
C GLY A 147 -11.17 0.28 -2.55
N ILE A 148 -10.90 -1.02 -2.44
CA ILE A 148 -9.69 -1.68 -2.92
C ILE A 148 -9.53 -1.49 -4.45
N GLY A 149 -10.62 -1.69 -5.20
CA GLY A 149 -10.64 -1.45 -6.65
C GLY A 149 -10.36 0.00 -7.04
N LEU A 150 -10.94 0.96 -6.32
CA LEU A 150 -10.67 2.39 -6.50
C LEU A 150 -9.23 2.75 -6.13
N GLY A 151 -8.69 2.20 -5.05
CA GLY A 151 -7.30 2.37 -4.65
C GLY A 151 -6.34 1.89 -5.76
N TRP A 152 -6.60 0.70 -6.31
CA TRP A 152 -5.82 0.16 -7.42
C TRP A 152 -5.90 1.06 -8.67
N ALA A 153 -7.11 1.48 -9.07
CA ALA A 153 -7.30 2.36 -10.23
C ALA A 153 -6.57 3.71 -10.04
N GLY A 154 -6.62 4.27 -8.82
CA GLY A 154 -5.88 5.47 -8.45
C GLY A 154 -4.37 5.30 -8.59
N GLY A 155 -3.83 4.19 -8.11
CA GLY A 155 -2.40 3.84 -8.24
C GLY A 155 -1.96 3.71 -9.70
N VAL A 156 -2.74 3.02 -10.53
CA VAL A 156 -2.49 2.93 -11.99
C VAL A 156 -2.54 4.30 -12.64
N GLY A 157 -3.54 5.12 -12.30
CA GLY A 157 -3.69 6.48 -12.83
C GLY A 157 -2.50 7.37 -12.48
N MET A 158 -2.04 7.33 -11.23
CA MET A 158 -0.84 8.05 -10.80
C MET A 158 0.39 7.58 -11.58
N GLN A 159 0.60 6.28 -11.72
CA GLN A 159 1.72 5.76 -12.51
C GLN A 159 1.70 6.28 -13.95
N ALA A 160 0.53 6.34 -14.58
CA ALA A 160 0.38 6.87 -15.93
C ALA A 160 0.76 8.36 -16.01
N GLN A 161 0.32 9.17 -15.03
CA GLN A 161 0.65 10.60 -14.96
C GLN A 161 2.16 10.82 -14.80
N PHE A 162 2.85 10.03 -13.95
CA PHE A 162 4.29 10.16 -13.77
C PHE A 162 5.07 9.81 -15.04
N ARG A 163 4.66 8.78 -15.76
CA ARG A 163 5.27 8.44 -17.05
C ARG A 163 5.11 9.57 -18.07
N LEU A 164 3.96 10.22 -18.10
CA LEU A 164 3.74 11.37 -18.97
C LEU A 164 4.63 12.56 -18.58
N LEU A 165 4.71 12.89 -17.29
CA LEU A 165 5.56 13.97 -16.80
C LEU A 165 7.05 13.70 -17.08
N ALA A 166 7.51 12.45 -16.92
CA ALA A 166 8.88 12.07 -17.23
C ALA A 166 9.18 12.29 -18.73
N LYS A 167 8.28 11.83 -19.63
CA LYS A 167 8.44 12.06 -21.07
C LYS A 167 8.48 13.54 -21.42
N MET A 168 7.60 14.36 -20.85
CA MET A 168 7.59 15.80 -21.08
C MET A 168 8.91 16.46 -20.64
N ARG A 169 9.48 16.06 -19.52
CA ARG A 169 10.79 16.56 -19.05
C ARG A 169 11.93 16.18 -20.01
N GLU A 170 11.94 14.93 -20.50
CA GLU A 170 12.92 14.47 -21.49
C GLU A 170 12.82 15.26 -22.81
N GLU A 171 11.61 15.49 -23.30
CA GLU A 171 11.37 16.29 -24.50
C GLU A 171 11.84 17.74 -24.32
N GLN A 172 11.54 18.36 -23.17
CA GLN A 172 11.99 19.73 -22.86
C GLN A 172 13.53 19.81 -22.77
N ALA A 173 14.18 18.84 -22.15
CA ALA A 173 15.65 18.79 -22.09
C ALA A 173 16.25 18.65 -23.47
N GLY A 174 15.70 17.78 -24.34
CA GLY A 174 16.18 17.63 -25.72
C GLY A 174 15.94 18.87 -26.59
N LEU A 175 14.89 19.65 -26.35
CA LEU A 175 14.67 20.92 -27.00
C LEU A 175 15.66 22.01 -26.54
N ALA A 176 15.97 22.05 -25.26
CA ALA A 176 16.94 22.98 -24.71
C ALA A 176 18.36 22.73 -25.24
N GLU A 177 18.77 21.45 -25.37
CA GLU A 177 20.06 21.06 -25.97
C GLU A 177 20.17 21.45 -27.45
N ARG A 178 19.06 21.42 -28.21
CA ARG A 178 19.06 21.80 -29.64
C ARG A 178 19.05 23.31 -29.85
N ALA A 179 18.66 24.08 -28.82
CA ALA A 179 18.58 25.54 -28.89
C ALA A 179 19.88 26.23 -28.42
N ALA A 180 20.78 25.48 -27.79
CA ALA A 180 22.10 25.94 -27.33
C ALA A 180 23.18 25.70 -28.38
#